data_11e6c4f998f3f963a5267a647707bdc2
#
_entry.id   11e6c4f998f3f963a5267a647707bdc2
#
_cell.length_a   1.000
_cell.length_b   1.000
_cell.length_c   1.000
_cell.angle_alpha   90.00
_cell.angle_beta   90.00
_cell.angle_gamma   90.00
#
_symmetry.space_group_name_H-M   'P 1'
#
loop_
_entity.id
_entity.type
_entity.pdbx_description
1 polymer ?
#
loop_
_entity_poly.entity_id
_entity_poly.type
_entity_poly.pdbx_seq_one_letter_code
_entity_poly.pdbx_strand_id
1 'polypeptide(L)'
;MEISRASDRPFTHGEQDRFTGEVSLGSTIADPQGTNVGIVHFVAGARTRWHRHPGGQFLIGISGRGRVRSRGESGHLLLPGDVIRVGPDEWHFHGGAPDAPMAHYAVNGGGAPDWAEPVTDEEYSEGF
;
A
#
# COMPACT_ATOMS: atom_id res chain seq x y z
N MET A 1 24.32 -5.24 -11.10
CA MET A 1 23.71 -4.96 -9.78
C MET A 1 23.17 -3.54 -9.78
N GLU A 2 21.96 -3.34 -9.28
CA GLU A 2 21.34 -2.02 -9.18
C GLU A 2 21.04 -1.74 -7.69
N ILE A 3 21.30 -0.50 -7.26
CA ILE A 3 21.14 -0.11 -5.85
C ILE A 3 20.30 1.16 -5.79
N SER A 4 19.21 1.12 -5.04
CA SER A 4 18.41 2.30 -4.71
C SER A 4 18.71 2.71 -3.27
N ARG A 5 19.33 3.88 -3.10
CA ARG A 5 19.66 4.41 -1.77
C ARG A 5 18.50 5.22 -1.22
N ALA A 6 18.16 4.99 0.04
CA ALA A 6 17.11 5.75 0.71
C ALA A 6 17.39 7.26 0.72
N SER A 7 18.67 7.64 0.90
CA SER A 7 19.11 9.03 0.92
C SER A 7 18.91 9.78 -0.40
N ASP A 8 18.81 9.07 -1.52
CA ASP A 8 18.74 9.65 -2.86
C ASP A 8 17.32 9.54 -3.46
N ARG A 9 16.39 8.99 -2.70
CA ARG A 9 15.05 8.67 -3.19
C ARG A 9 14.13 9.89 -3.11
N PRO A 10 13.63 10.40 -4.26
CA PRO A 10 12.61 11.42 -4.24
C PRO A 10 11.27 10.84 -3.82
N PHE A 11 10.44 11.68 -3.18
CA PHE A 11 9.05 11.34 -2.85
C PHE A 11 8.11 12.22 -3.65
N THR A 12 6.99 11.64 -4.10
CA THR A 12 5.90 12.32 -4.77
C THR A 12 4.62 12.15 -3.96
N HIS A 13 3.70 13.10 -4.09
CA HIS A 13 2.39 12.98 -3.46
C HIS A 13 1.52 11.97 -4.20
N GLY A 14 0.75 11.18 -3.43
CA GLY A 14 -0.24 10.28 -4.00
C GLY A 14 -1.41 11.05 -4.61
N GLU A 15 -1.84 10.59 -5.81
CA GLU A 15 -2.95 11.20 -6.53
C GLU A 15 -4.29 10.92 -5.85
N GLN A 16 -5.20 11.90 -5.85
CA GLN A 16 -6.52 11.80 -5.23
C GLN A 16 -7.43 10.76 -5.92
N ASP A 17 -7.13 10.37 -7.14
CA ASP A 17 -7.83 9.30 -7.84
C ASP A 17 -7.39 7.89 -7.41
N ARG A 18 -6.37 7.77 -6.54
CA ARG A 18 -5.83 6.51 -6.01
C ARG A 18 -5.82 6.44 -4.49
N PHE A 19 -5.85 7.59 -3.83
CA PHE A 19 -5.70 7.70 -2.37
C PHE A 19 -6.73 8.66 -1.77
N THR A 20 -7.08 8.40 -0.52
CA THR A 20 -7.78 9.33 0.35
C THR A 20 -6.82 9.78 1.44
N GLY A 21 -6.73 11.09 1.66
CA GLY A 21 -5.79 11.66 2.61
C GLY A 21 -4.38 11.87 2.03
N GLU A 22 -3.45 12.26 2.87
CA GLU A 22 -2.08 12.58 2.46
C GLU A 22 -1.21 11.34 2.44
N VAL A 23 -0.63 11.07 1.27
CA VAL A 23 0.24 9.91 1.02
C VAL A 23 1.47 10.36 0.25
N SER A 24 2.63 9.83 0.62
CA SER A 24 3.90 10.06 -0.09
C SER A 24 4.41 8.74 -0.66
N LEU A 25 4.83 8.77 -1.92
CA LEU A 25 5.31 7.61 -2.67
C LEU A 25 6.78 7.76 -3.03
N GLY A 26 7.56 6.72 -2.79
CA GLY A 26 8.93 6.61 -3.25
C GLY A 26 9.13 5.37 -4.11
N SER A 27 9.60 5.55 -5.35
CA SER A 27 9.97 4.44 -6.21
C SER A 27 11.39 3.99 -5.88
N THR A 28 11.62 2.70 -5.90
CA THR A 28 12.95 2.13 -5.68
C THR A 28 13.48 1.48 -6.96
N ILE A 29 13.32 0.17 -7.08
CA ILE A 29 13.82 -0.62 -8.19
C ILE A 29 12.65 -1.33 -8.87
N ALA A 30 12.70 -1.36 -10.20
CA ALA A 30 11.79 -2.14 -11.03
C ALA A 30 12.60 -2.99 -12.00
N ASP A 31 12.14 -4.19 -12.27
CA ASP A 31 12.76 -5.04 -13.27
C ASP A 31 11.96 -5.07 -14.58
N PRO A 32 12.61 -5.50 -15.70
CA PRO A 32 11.93 -5.57 -17.00
C PRO A 32 10.74 -6.55 -17.06
N GLN A 33 10.66 -7.50 -16.12
CA GLN A 33 9.57 -8.47 -16.04
C GLN A 33 8.34 -7.92 -15.31
N GLY A 34 8.41 -6.67 -14.83
CA GLY A 34 7.28 -5.99 -14.22
C GLY A 34 7.19 -6.08 -12.69
N THR A 35 8.20 -6.66 -12.04
CA THR A 35 8.30 -6.58 -10.58
C THR A 35 8.88 -5.23 -10.18
N ASN A 36 8.25 -4.57 -9.22
CA ASN A 36 8.77 -3.31 -8.69
C ASN A 36 8.65 -3.27 -7.17
N VAL A 37 9.50 -2.48 -6.55
CA VAL A 37 9.48 -2.23 -5.11
C VAL A 37 9.29 -0.73 -4.90
N GLY A 38 8.25 -0.37 -4.17
CA GLY A 38 7.99 1.00 -3.77
C GLY A 38 7.93 1.12 -2.25
N ILE A 39 8.04 2.36 -1.77
CA ILE A 39 7.78 2.70 -0.37
C ILE A 39 6.62 3.69 -0.32
N VAL A 40 5.71 3.49 0.61
CA VAL A 40 4.54 4.34 0.77
C VAL A 40 4.42 4.79 2.22
N HIS A 41 4.24 6.10 2.40
CA HIS A 41 3.99 6.72 3.70
C HIS A 41 2.57 7.28 3.73
N PHE A 42 1.81 6.86 4.73
CA PHE A 42 0.45 7.33 4.98
C PHE A 42 0.43 8.14 6.28
N VAL A 43 -0.19 9.32 6.27
CA VAL A 43 -0.58 9.96 7.53
C VAL A 43 -1.70 9.15 8.19
N ALA A 44 -1.98 9.43 9.47
CA ALA A 44 -3.08 8.77 10.17
C ALA A 44 -4.39 8.89 9.38
N GLY A 45 -5.07 7.76 9.16
CA GLY A 45 -6.34 7.67 8.42
C GLY A 45 -6.23 7.71 6.89
N ALA A 46 -5.09 8.09 6.34
CA ALA A 46 -4.88 8.07 4.89
C ALA A 46 -4.81 6.64 4.38
N ARG A 47 -5.35 6.42 3.19
CA ARG A 47 -5.50 5.07 2.63
C ARG A 47 -5.59 5.05 1.12
N THR A 48 -5.36 3.89 0.54
CA THR A 48 -5.61 3.64 -0.88
C THR A 48 -7.11 3.59 -1.15
N ARG A 49 -7.48 3.73 -2.43
CA ARG A 49 -8.77 3.25 -2.91
C ARG A 49 -8.75 1.72 -2.95
N TRP A 50 -9.91 1.11 -3.19
CA TRP A 50 -9.97 -0.28 -3.56
C TRP A 50 -9.16 -0.49 -4.83
N HIS A 51 -8.25 -1.46 -4.83
CA HIS A 51 -7.42 -1.77 -5.99
C HIS A 51 -6.99 -3.23 -5.98
N ARG A 52 -6.42 -3.67 -7.09
CA ARG A 52 -5.87 -5.01 -7.25
C ARG A 52 -4.66 -4.98 -8.16
N HIS A 53 -3.78 -5.95 -7.99
CA HIS A 53 -2.58 -6.13 -8.81
C HIS A 53 -2.66 -7.45 -9.56
N PRO A 54 -2.37 -7.50 -10.89
CA PRO A 54 -2.41 -8.74 -11.66
C PRO A 54 -1.51 -9.84 -11.09
N GLY A 55 -0.34 -9.49 -10.58
CA GLY A 55 0.62 -10.43 -9.98
C GLY A 55 0.56 -10.52 -8.46
N GLY A 56 -0.41 -9.86 -7.84
CA GLY A 56 -0.49 -9.74 -6.38
C GLY A 56 0.47 -8.70 -5.82
N GLN A 57 0.52 -8.62 -4.50
CA GLN A 57 1.32 -7.62 -3.79
C GLN A 57 1.82 -8.19 -2.46
N PHE A 58 3.09 -7.92 -2.14
CA PHE A 58 3.58 -8.08 -0.77
C PHE A 58 3.65 -6.71 -0.12
N LEU A 59 3.13 -6.61 1.09
CA LEU A 59 3.23 -5.43 1.95
C LEU A 59 4.12 -5.78 3.13
N ILE A 60 5.16 -4.97 3.33
CA ILE A 60 6.15 -5.18 4.40
C ILE A 60 6.15 -3.95 5.29
N GLY A 61 5.69 -4.09 6.52
CA GLY A 61 5.63 -2.98 7.48
C GLY A 61 7.01 -2.44 7.83
N ILE A 62 7.15 -1.12 7.81
CA ILE A 62 8.40 -0.42 8.17
C ILE A 62 8.23 0.30 9.49
N SER A 63 7.19 1.11 9.61
CA SER A 63 6.97 1.95 10.80
C SER A 63 5.49 2.21 11.02
N GLY A 64 5.16 2.59 12.26
CA GLY A 64 3.80 2.95 12.62
C GLY A 64 2.84 1.76 12.71
N ARG A 65 1.57 2.01 12.43
CA ARG A 65 0.53 1.00 12.47
C ARG A 65 -0.42 1.17 11.30
N GLY A 66 -0.55 0.13 10.49
CA GLY A 66 -1.39 0.16 9.32
C GLY A 66 -2.56 -0.81 9.38
N ARG A 67 -3.44 -0.66 8.41
CA ARG A 67 -4.59 -1.52 8.16
C ARG A 67 -4.57 -2.05 6.74
N VAL A 68 -4.89 -3.33 6.58
CA VAL A 68 -5.01 -3.99 5.28
C VAL A 68 -6.28 -4.85 5.33
N ARG A 69 -7.08 -4.79 4.28
CA ARG A 69 -8.29 -5.60 4.19
C ARG A 69 -8.60 -5.97 2.75
N SER A 70 -8.93 -7.24 2.53
CA SER A 70 -9.46 -7.71 1.26
C SER A 70 -10.99 -7.64 1.27
N ARG A 71 -11.57 -7.48 0.08
CA ARG A 71 -13.02 -7.34 -0.07
C ARG A 71 -13.72 -8.62 0.40
N GLY A 72 -14.69 -8.46 1.29
CA GLY A 72 -15.44 -9.58 1.86
C GLY A 72 -14.77 -10.31 3.02
N GLU A 73 -13.59 -9.85 3.46
CA GLU A 73 -12.85 -10.46 4.56
C GLU A 73 -12.69 -9.53 5.76
N SER A 74 -12.24 -10.08 6.87
CA SER A 74 -11.85 -9.29 8.05
C SER A 74 -10.55 -8.54 7.76
N GLY A 75 -10.35 -7.43 8.45
CA GLY A 75 -9.14 -6.64 8.34
C GLY A 75 -7.99 -7.18 9.19
N HIS A 76 -6.78 -6.80 8.80
CA HIS A 76 -5.55 -7.14 9.48
C HIS A 76 -4.73 -5.89 9.77
N LEU A 77 -4.08 -5.85 10.93
CA LEU A 77 -3.07 -4.83 11.21
C LEU A 77 -1.79 -5.16 10.45
N LEU A 78 -1.08 -4.11 10.05
CA LEU A 78 0.27 -4.21 9.49
C LEU A 78 1.22 -3.45 10.41
N LEU A 79 2.05 -4.18 11.14
CA LEU A 79 3.02 -3.65 12.09
C LEU A 79 4.43 -3.73 11.51
N PRO A 80 5.41 -3.00 12.08
CA PRO A 80 6.80 -3.07 11.61
C PRO A 80 7.34 -4.51 11.64
N GLY A 81 7.88 -4.95 10.49
CA GLY A 81 8.40 -6.31 10.30
C GLY A 81 7.37 -7.33 9.83
N ASP A 82 6.08 -7.02 9.88
CA ASP A 82 5.05 -7.91 9.35
C ASP A 82 5.09 -7.95 7.82
N VAL A 83 4.75 -9.09 7.27
CA VAL A 83 4.60 -9.29 5.83
C VAL A 83 3.20 -9.83 5.54
N ILE A 84 2.46 -9.11 4.70
CA ILE A 84 1.15 -9.54 4.22
C ILE A 84 1.26 -9.79 2.71
N ARG A 85 0.79 -10.95 2.27
CA ARG A 85 0.67 -11.23 0.84
C ARG A 85 -0.80 -11.10 0.41
N VAL A 86 -1.03 -10.20 -0.53
CA VAL A 86 -2.30 -10.08 -1.26
C VAL A 86 -2.17 -10.86 -2.55
N GLY A 87 -3.13 -11.72 -2.85
CA GLY A 87 -3.09 -12.58 -4.04
C GLY A 87 -3.29 -11.83 -5.35
N PRO A 88 -3.01 -12.50 -6.49
CA PRO A 88 -3.31 -11.93 -7.81
C PRO A 88 -4.79 -11.57 -7.94
N ASP A 89 -5.05 -10.37 -8.48
CA ASP A 89 -6.39 -9.85 -8.72
C ASP A 89 -7.32 -9.75 -7.48
N GLU A 90 -6.75 -9.81 -6.29
CA GLU A 90 -7.47 -9.68 -5.03
C GLU A 90 -7.75 -8.21 -4.71
N TRP A 91 -9.02 -7.82 -4.71
CA TRP A 91 -9.44 -6.47 -4.35
C TRP A 91 -9.17 -6.19 -2.87
N HIS A 92 -8.40 -5.14 -2.60
CA HIS A 92 -7.99 -4.78 -1.25
C HIS A 92 -7.73 -3.28 -1.10
N PHE A 93 -7.54 -2.86 0.14
CA PHE A 93 -7.00 -1.55 0.48
C PHE A 93 -5.96 -1.67 1.59
N HIS A 94 -5.14 -0.65 1.72
CA HIS A 94 -4.24 -0.48 2.87
C HIS A 94 -4.02 0.99 3.16
N GLY A 95 -3.59 1.29 4.39
CA GLY A 95 -3.35 2.66 4.82
C GLY A 95 -2.93 2.77 6.27
N GLY A 96 -2.80 4.00 6.76
CA GLY A 96 -2.50 4.28 8.16
C GLY A 96 -3.69 4.01 9.07
N ALA A 97 -3.43 3.58 10.29
CA ALA A 97 -4.50 3.46 11.29
C ALA A 97 -5.15 4.84 11.53
N PRO A 98 -6.38 4.90 12.04
CA PRO A 98 -7.05 6.19 12.26
C PRO A 98 -6.28 7.15 13.17
N ASP A 99 -5.48 6.63 14.07
CA ASP A 99 -4.74 7.36 15.09
C ASP A 99 -3.22 7.26 14.96
N ALA A 100 -2.71 6.67 13.86
CA ALA A 100 -1.26 6.51 13.67
C ALA A 100 -0.88 6.51 12.19
N PRO A 101 0.25 7.16 11.83
CA PRO A 101 0.80 7.02 10.50
C PRO A 101 1.36 5.62 10.28
N MET A 102 1.62 5.28 9.02
CA MET A 102 2.22 4.01 8.66
C MET A 102 3.09 4.16 7.42
N ALA A 103 4.19 3.42 7.41
CA ALA A 103 4.99 3.23 6.20
C ALA A 103 5.19 1.75 5.93
N HIS A 104 5.17 1.38 4.66
CA HIS A 104 5.47 0.03 4.21
C HIS A 104 6.24 0.02 2.91
N TYR A 105 6.98 -1.07 2.66
CA TYR A 105 7.38 -1.44 1.30
C TYR A 105 6.23 -2.19 0.64
N ALA A 106 6.07 -1.95 -0.67
CA ALA A 106 5.19 -2.73 -1.52
C ALA A 106 6.02 -3.39 -2.62
N VAL A 107 5.90 -4.71 -2.74
CA VAL A 107 6.49 -5.47 -3.84
C VAL A 107 5.36 -5.89 -4.75
N ASN A 108 5.33 -5.35 -5.96
CA ASN A 108 4.26 -5.55 -6.93
C ASN A 108 4.77 -6.32 -8.14
N GLY A 109 3.92 -7.17 -8.71
CA GLY A 109 4.21 -7.90 -9.93
C GLY A 109 3.07 -7.84 -10.92
N GLY A 110 3.36 -8.27 -12.16
CA GLY A 110 2.33 -8.49 -13.18
C GLY A 110 1.77 -7.27 -13.90
N GLY A 111 2.39 -6.09 -13.76
CA GLY A 111 1.99 -4.89 -14.48
C GLY A 111 1.13 -3.92 -13.66
N ALA A 112 0.41 -3.03 -14.37
CA ALA A 112 -0.32 -1.94 -13.75
C ALA A 112 -1.51 -2.43 -12.89
N PRO A 113 -1.75 -1.80 -11.72
CA PRO A 113 -2.92 -2.12 -10.90
C PRO A 113 -4.21 -1.58 -11.51
N ASP A 114 -5.34 -2.21 -11.15
CA ASP A 114 -6.69 -1.68 -11.38
C ASP A 114 -7.15 -0.92 -10.15
N TRP A 115 -7.64 0.30 -10.35
CA TRP A 115 -8.16 1.18 -9.30
C TRP A 115 -9.67 1.28 -9.40
N ALA A 116 -10.34 1.25 -8.25
CA ALA A 116 -11.79 1.35 -8.15
C ALA A 116 -12.21 2.50 -7.23
N GLU A 117 -13.36 2.37 -6.59
CA GLU A 117 -13.95 3.40 -5.75
C GLU A 117 -13.13 3.71 -4.49
N PRO A 118 -13.29 4.91 -3.92
CA PRO A 118 -12.70 5.23 -2.61
C PRO A 118 -13.23 4.30 -1.53
N VAL A 119 -12.40 4.04 -0.52
CA VAL A 119 -12.81 3.34 0.70
C VAL A 119 -13.47 4.35 1.62
N THR A 120 -14.72 4.11 1.99
CA THR A 120 -15.45 4.99 2.92
C THR A 120 -14.89 4.88 4.33
N ASP A 121 -15.18 5.86 5.18
CA ASP A 121 -14.77 5.82 6.59
C ASP A 121 -15.36 4.59 7.31
N GLU A 122 -16.59 4.21 6.97
CA GLU A 122 -17.23 3.01 7.51
C GLU A 122 -16.49 1.74 7.11
N GLU A 123 -16.19 1.58 5.82
CA GLU A 123 -15.42 0.43 5.30
C GLU A 123 -14.02 0.36 5.92
N TYR A 124 -13.40 1.53 6.14
CA TYR A 124 -12.07 1.61 6.72
C TYR A 124 -12.04 1.23 8.20
N SER A 125 -13.16 1.36 8.89
CA SER A 125 -13.30 1.00 10.30
C SER A 125 -13.80 -0.43 10.51
N GLU A 126 -14.54 -0.96 9.57
CA GLU A 126 -15.18 -2.27 9.66
C GLU A 126 -14.16 -3.41 9.63
N GLY A 127 -14.33 -4.38 10.53
CA GLY A 127 -13.47 -5.59 10.57
C GLY A 127 -12.12 -5.42 11.27
N PHE A 128 -11.95 -4.32 11.99
CA PHE A 128 -10.71 -4.08 12.75
C PHE A 128 -10.91 -4.01 14.25
#